data_965c009083344671671e597bf110d6ea
#
_entry.id   965c009083344671671e597bf110d6ea
#
_cell.length_a   1.000
_cell.length_b   1.000
_cell.length_c   1.000
_cell.angle_alpha   90.00
_cell.angle_beta   90.00
_cell.angle_gamma   90.00
#
_symmetry.space_group_name_H-M   'P 1'
#
loop_
_entity.id
_entity.type
_entity.pdbx_description
1 polymer ?
#
loop_
_entity_poly.entity_id
_entity_poly.type
_entity_poly.pdbx_seq_one_letter_code
_entity_poly.pdbx_strand_id
1 'polypeptide(L)' 'MTPREQNLADIEAIAKEHRFTLEDILGKSRFGPLVKVRRKCVVMLREKGYSTTEIGRIMNRDHSTIVTSLQKSRASA' A
#
# COMPACT_ATOMS: atom_id res chain seq x y z
N MET A 1 9.92 -14.57 11.67
CA MET A 1 8.89 -13.86 10.87
C MET A 1 9.29 -13.84 9.41
N THR A 2 8.39 -14.20 8.50
CA THR A 2 8.66 -14.17 7.07
C THR A 2 8.58 -12.74 6.54
N PRO A 3 9.21 -12.43 5.39
CA PRO A 3 9.09 -11.10 4.77
C PRO A 3 7.63 -10.72 4.51
N ARG A 4 6.79 -11.67 4.13
CA ARG A 4 5.37 -11.41 3.91
C ARG A 4 4.67 -10.98 5.20
N GLU A 5 4.92 -11.66 6.29
CA GLU A 5 4.35 -11.32 7.59
C GLU A 5 4.81 -9.94 8.05
N GLN A 6 6.08 -9.64 7.86
CA GLN A 6 6.62 -8.33 8.20
C GLN A 6 5.97 -7.23 7.37
N ASN A 7 5.79 -7.46 6.07
CA ASN A 7 5.15 -6.48 5.20
C ASN A 7 3.69 -6.23 5.60
N LEU A 8 2.96 -7.28 5.92
CA LEU A 8 1.58 -7.14 6.38
C LEU A 8 1.51 -6.41 7.72
N ALA A 9 2.44 -6.68 8.62
CA ALA A 9 2.51 -5.97 9.91
C ALA A 9 2.81 -4.48 9.71
N ASP A 10 3.70 -4.15 8.79
CA ASP A 10 4.04 -2.76 8.48
C ASP A 10 2.86 -2.03 7.85
N ILE A 11 2.14 -2.68 6.94
CA ILE A 11 0.92 -2.13 6.35
C ILE A 11 -0.12 -1.88 7.43
N GLU A 12 -0.31 -2.85 8.31
CA GLU A 12 -1.27 -2.73 9.41
C GLU A 12 -0.90 -1.57 10.34
N ALA A 13 0.38 -1.38 10.64
CA ALA A 13 0.83 -0.28 11.47
C ALA A 13 0.47 1.08 10.87
N ILE A 14 0.68 1.24 9.55
CA ILE A 14 0.31 2.47 8.84
C ILE A 14 -1.21 2.64 8.87
N ALA A 15 -1.97 1.57 8.64
CA ALA A 15 -3.43 1.62 8.66
C ALA A 15 -3.94 2.09 10.03
N LYS A 16 -3.40 1.53 11.11
CA LYS A 16 -3.79 1.89 12.48
C LYS A 16 -3.53 3.35 12.81
N GLU A 17 -2.43 3.91 12.32
CA GLU A 17 -2.12 5.33 12.52
C GLU A 17 -3.23 6.22 11.97
N HIS A 18 -3.92 5.77 10.93
CA HIS A 18 -5.00 6.49 10.28
C HIS A 18 -6.38 5.94 10.64
N ARG A 19 -6.46 5.06 11.66
CA ARG A 19 -7.70 4.46 12.16
C ARG A 19 -8.39 3.54 11.15
N PHE A 20 -7.60 2.88 10.31
CA PHE A 20 -8.08 1.86 9.37
C PHE A 20 -7.55 0.50 9.78
N THR A 21 -8.12 -0.56 9.20
CA THR A 21 -7.67 -1.94 9.43
C THR A 21 -6.85 -2.41 8.23
N LEU A 22 -6.14 -3.53 8.42
CA LEU A 22 -5.45 -4.19 7.32
C LEU A 22 -6.43 -4.58 6.22
N GLU A 23 -7.62 -5.06 6.59
CA GLU A 23 -8.65 -5.42 5.62
C GLU A 23 -9.10 -4.23 4.78
N ASP A 24 -9.21 -3.05 5.40
CA ASP A 24 -9.54 -1.82 4.67
C ASP A 24 -8.50 -1.54 3.59
N ILE A 25 -7.23 -1.67 3.94
CA ILE A 25 -6.13 -1.40 3.00
C ILE A 25 -6.13 -2.41 1.85
N LEU A 26 -6.32 -3.69 2.14
CA LEU A 26 -6.30 -4.75 1.13
C LEU A 26 -7.62 -4.89 0.39
N GLY A 27 -8.68 -4.24 0.87
CA GLY A 27 -10.00 -4.25 0.25
C GLY A 27 -10.10 -3.34 -0.96
N LYS A 28 -11.28 -3.27 -1.55
CA LYS A 28 -11.52 -2.53 -2.80
C LYS A 28 -12.21 -1.18 -2.60
N SER A 29 -12.33 -0.71 -1.37
CA SER A 29 -12.96 0.57 -1.09
C SER A 29 -12.21 1.72 -1.75
N ARG A 30 -12.96 2.66 -2.30
CA ARG A 30 -12.41 3.88 -2.93
C ARG A 30 -12.61 5.11 -2.06
N PHE A 31 -12.87 4.93 -0.78
CA PHE A 31 -12.99 6.03 0.17
C PHE A 31 -11.71 6.86 0.13
N GLY A 32 -11.84 8.18 -0.16
CA GLY A 32 -10.70 9.06 -0.40
C GLY A 32 -9.59 9.01 0.63
N PRO A 33 -9.88 9.18 1.93
CA PRO A 33 -8.85 9.07 2.98
C PRO A 33 -8.16 7.70 2.99
N LEU A 34 -8.90 6.64 2.76
CA LEU A 34 -8.35 5.28 2.70
C LEU A 34 -7.41 5.11 1.51
N VAL A 35 -7.78 5.69 0.36
CA VAL A 35 -6.93 5.65 -0.85
C VAL A 35 -5.58 6.31 -0.57
N LYS A 36 -5.58 7.43 0.16
CA LYS A 36 -4.33 8.12 0.54
C LYS A 36 -3.45 7.24 1.43
N VAL A 37 -4.04 6.56 2.40
CA VAL A 37 -3.30 5.66 3.29
C VAL A 37 -2.76 4.47 2.51
N ARG A 38 -3.55 3.91 1.61
CA ARG A 38 -3.12 2.82 0.74
C ARG A 38 -1.91 3.24 -0.10
N ARG A 39 -1.91 4.46 -0.61
CA ARG A 39 -0.77 5.01 -1.37
C ARG A 39 0.50 5.08 -0.51
N LYS A 40 0.37 5.47 0.75
CA LYS A 40 1.51 5.48 1.68
C LYS A 40 2.11 4.09 1.84
N CYS A 41 1.26 3.07 1.92
CA CYS A 41 1.72 1.68 2.01
C CYS A 41 2.49 1.27 0.74
N VAL A 42 1.99 1.66 -0.43
CA VAL A 42 2.66 1.39 -1.71
C VAL A 42 4.06 2.02 -1.73
N VAL A 43 4.17 3.27 -1.31
CA VAL A 43 5.45 3.99 -1.26
C VAL A 43 6.42 3.29 -0.30
N MET A 44 5.93 2.91 0.88
CA MET A 44 6.74 2.20 1.86
C MET A 44 7.30 0.90 1.29
N LEU A 45 6.48 0.13 0.60
CA LEU A 45 6.92 -1.13 -0.02
C LEU A 45 7.94 -0.87 -1.14
N ARG A 46 7.75 0.19 -1.92
CA ARG A 46 8.71 0.57 -2.96
C ARG A 46 10.06 0.94 -2.36
N GLU A 47 10.07 1.66 -1.26
CA GLU A 47 11.29 2.02 -0.54
C GLU A 47 12.04 0.81 0.01
N LYS A 48 11.32 -0.28 0.29
CA LYS A 48 11.94 -1.55 0.68
C LYS A 48 12.61 -2.28 -0.49
N GLY A 49 12.42 -1.79 -1.72
CA GLY A 49 13.03 -2.37 -2.90
C GLY A 49 12.14 -3.32 -3.70
N TYR A 50 10.86 -3.44 -3.36
CA TYR A 50 9.95 -4.31 -4.11
C TYR A 50 9.60 -3.70 -5.47
N SER A 51 9.44 -4.57 -6.47
CA SER A 51 8.97 -4.16 -7.79
C SER A 51 7.48 -3.83 -7.75
N THR A 52 6.98 -3.12 -8.77
CA THR A 52 5.55 -2.81 -8.87
C THR A 52 4.69 -4.07 -8.93
N THR A 53 5.17 -5.12 -9.59
CA THR A 53 4.48 -6.41 -9.64
C THR A 53 4.39 -7.05 -8.25
N GLU A 54 5.49 -7.04 -7.51
CA GLU A 54 5.53 -7.60 -6.15
C GLU A 54 4.61 -6.82 -5.21
N ILE A 55 4.64 -5.49 -5.28
CA ILE A 55 3.76 -4.64 -4.48
C ILE A 55 2.30 -4.93 -4.82
N GLY A 56 1.99 -5.11 -6.09
CA GLY A 56 0.63 -5.48 -6.53
C GLY A 56 0.15 -6.77 -5.89
N ARG A 57 1.01 -7.77 -5.79
CA ARG A 57 0.69 -9.03 -5.12
C ARG A 57 0.48 -8.85 -3.62
N ILE A 58 1.34 -8.08 -2.98
CA ILE A 58 1.25 -7.81 -1.53
C ILE A 58 -0.04 -7.05 -1.21
N MET A 59 -0.36 -6.05 -2.03
CA MET A 59 -1.51 -5.17 -1.82
C MET A 59 -2.81 -5.70 -2.45
N ASN A 60 -2.75 -6.85 -3.12
CA ASN A 60 -3.89 -7.43 -3.84
C ASN A 60 -4.44 -6.45 -4.89
N ARG A 61 -3.55 -5.88 -5.70
CA ARG A 61 -3.86 -4.91 -6.74
C ARG A 61 -3.13 -5.26 -8.03
N ASP A 62 -3.65 -4.78 -9.16
CA ASP A 62 -2.95 -4.87 -10.43
C ASP A 62 -1.70 -4.00 -10.42
N HIS A 63 -0.68 -4.42 -11.12
CA HIS A 63 0.56 -3.67 -11.20
C HIS A 63 0.34 -2.27 -11.82
N SER A 64 -0.59 -2.12 -12.76
CA SER A 64 -0.95 -0.79 -13.32
C SER A 64 -1.47 0.16 -12.25
N THR A 65 -2.27 -0.34 -11.31
CA THR A 65 -2.77 0.44 -10.18
C THR A 65 -1.63 0.91 -9.29
N ILE A 66 -0.64 0.05 -9.07
CA ILE A 66 0.54 0.39 -8.27
C ILE A 66 1.37 1.47 -8.97
N VAL A 67 1.59 1.35 -10.28
CA VAL A 67 2.30 2.35 -11.06
C VAL A 67 1.62 3.71 -10.97
N THR A 68 0.29 3.73 -11.14
CA THR A 68 -0.51 4.95 -11.02
C THR A 68 -0.39 5.58 -9.63
N SER A 69 -0.44 4.76 -8.58
CA SER A 69 -0.30 5.22 -7.19
C SER A 69 1.06 5.88 -6.97
N LEU A 70 2.12 5.29 -7.50
CA LEU A 70 3.48 5.84 -7.37
C LEU A 70 3.62 7.16 -8.14
N GLN A 71 3.01 7.26 -9.33
CA GLN A 71 3.03 8.49 -10.12
C GLN A 71 2.30 9.62 -9.38
N LYS A 72 1.13 9.33 -8.80
CA LYS A 72 0.37 10.32 -8.03
C LYS A 72 1.12 10.74 -6.78
N SER A 73 1.81 9.83 -6.14
CA SER A 73 2.63 10.13 -4.96
C SER A 73 3.75 11.13 -5.31
N ARG A 74 4.41 10.92 -6.46
CA ARG A 74 5.45 11.84 -6.94
C ARG A 74 4.89 13.21 -7.28
N ALA A 75 3.72 13.24 -7.91
CA ALA A 75 3.07 14.50 -8.29
C ALA A 75 2.64 15.32 -7.07
N SER A 76 2.40 14.66 -5.95
CA SER A 76 1.99 15.30 -4.68
C SER A 76 3.16 15.80 -3.85
N ALA A 77 4.38 15.42 -4.21
CA ALA A 77 5.58 15.74 -3.44
C ALA A 77 6.04 17.19 -3.61
#